data_82e9e79fce7cc4515bd75485fe0dd2b2
#
_entry.id   82e9e79fce7cc4515bd75485fe0dd2b2
#
_cell.length_a   1.000
_cell.length_b   1.000
_cell.length_c   1.000
_cell.angle_alpha   90.00
_cell.angle_beta   90.00
_cell.angle_gamma   90.00
#
_symmetry.space_group_name_H-M   'P 1'
#
loop_
_entity.id
_entity.type
_entity.pdbx_description
1 polymer ?
#
loop_
_entity_poly.entity_id
_entity_poly.type
_entity_poly.pdbx_seq_one_letter_code
_entity_poly.pdbx_strand_id
1 'polypeptide(L)'
;MALEQDQQIPRACPVSNAMPPPDDSLTDEPQTRADFLKYYCHLTLDANTAYRELRLSEGNRKAELTDLVQTYPEHPERFSHLFQVLCNEGLSGRCYWEVEFEGSIEIAVAYKDLGRSGYYDECAFGCNDKSWSLDLNKNHKCFRHSDEEVAVPEPRSSRVGVYLDHKAGILTYYCVCDTMLQPMHRVETAFTQLLYPGLWVAGSARLCDPE
;
A
#
# COMPACT_ATOMS: atom_id res chain seq x y z
N MET A 1 -50.09 -46.73 -47.58
CA MET A 1 -48.68 -46.33 -47.51
C MET A 1 -48.57 -45.16 -46.58
N ALA A 2 -48.08 -45.42 -45.42
CA ALA A 2 -48.05 -44.53 -44.27
C ALA A 2 -46.89 -43.49 -44.42
N LEU A 3 -47.24 -42.27 -44.12
CA LEU A 3 -46.24 -41.18 -43.95
C LEU A 3 -46.00 -41.03 -42.45
N GLU A 4 -44.78 -41.40 -42.01
CA GLU A 4 -44.30 -41.12 -40.66
C GLU A 4 -43.95 -39.65 -40.54
N GLN A 5 -44.58 -38.98 -39.60
CA GLN A 5 -44.26 -37.60 -39.17
C GLN A 5 -43.23 -37.66 -38.05
N ASP A 6 -42.08 -37.17 -38.34
CA ASP A 6 -41.00 -36.99 -37.36
C ASP A 6 -41.27 -35.74 -36.52
N GLN A 7 -41.58 -35.94 -35.22
CA GLN A 7 -41.81 -34.89 -34.26
C GLN A 7 -40.48 -34.47 -33.63
N GLN A 8 -39.99 -33.31 -34.04
CA GLN A 8 -38.79 -32.67 -33.52
C GLN A 8 -39.10 -31.94 -32.19
N ILE A 9 -38.59 -32.47 -31.09
CA ILE A 9 -38.72 -31.87 -29.77
C ILE A 9 -37.75 -30.70 -29.67
N PRO A 10 -38.16 -29.49 -29.27
CA PRO A 10 -37.26 -28.37 -29.05
C PRO A 10 -36.43 -28.58 -27.79
N ARG A 11 -35.12 -28.59 -27.93
CA ARG A 11 -34.17 -28.54 -26.81
C ARG A 11 -34.23 -27.18 -26.13
N ALA A 12 -34.59 -27.17 -24.84
CA ALA A 12 -34.46 -26.01 -23.98
C ALA A 12 -32.98 -25.64 -23.78
N CYS A 13 -32.61 -24.40 -24.11
CA CYS A 13 -31.33 -23.83 -23.75
C CYS A 13 -31.25 -23.64 -22.22
N PRO A 14 -30.14 -24.01 -21.58
CA PRO A 14 -29.94 -23.69 -20.18
C PRO A 14 -29.69 -22.19 -20.04
N VAL A 15 -30.58 -21.51 -19.32
CA VAL A 15 -30.39 -20.12 -18.91
C VAL A 15 -29.30 -20.13 -17.84
N SER A 16 -28.10 -19.67 -18.23
CA SER A 16 -27.03 -19.43 -17.28
C SER A 16 -27.39 -18.19 -16.43
N ASN A 17 -27.80 -18.43 -15.18
CA ASN A 17 -27.93 -17.38 -14.15
C ASN A 17 -26.51 -17.02 -13.64
N ALA A 18 -25.67 -16.46 -14.51
CA ALA A 18 -24.50 -15.77 -14.07
C ALA A 18 -24.96 -14.41 -13.55
N MET A 19 -24.81 -14.19 -12.24
CA MET A 19 -24.94 -12.85 -11.67
C MET A 19 -23.98 -11.91 -12.44
N PRO A 20 -24.44 -10.72 -12.86
CA PRO A 20 -23.53 -9.73 -13.41
C PRO A 20 -22.47 -9.42 -12.35
N PRO A 21 -21.23 -9.13 -12.77
CA PRO A 21 -20.21 -8.68 -11.84
C PRO A 21 -20.73 -7.41 -11.14
N PRO A 22 -20.40 -7.19 -9.85
CA PRO A 22 -20.85 -6.01 -9.14
C PRO A 22 -20.42 -4.77 -9.93
N ASP A 23 -21.37 -3.88 -10.13
CA ASP A 23 -21.16 -2.60 -10.79
C ASP A 23 -20.24 -1.73 -9.92
N ASP A 24 -18.97 -1.65 -10.30
CA ASP A 24 -17.90 -0.91 -9.62
C ASP A 24 -18.02 0.62 -9.82
N SER A 25 -19.10 1.09 -10.46
CA SER A 25 -19.18 2.45 -10.98
C SER A 25 -19.75 3.51 -10.04
N LEU A 26 -20.25 3.16 -8.85
CA LEU A 26 -20.87 4.12 -7.90
C LEU A 26 -20.79 3.65 -6.43
N THR A 27 -19.62 3.26 -5.94
CA THR A 27 -19.47 3.13 -4.48
C THR A 27 -18.86 4.43 -3.94
N ASP A 28 -19.60 5.11 -3.08
CA ASP A 28 -19.11 6.25 -2.32
C ASP A 28 -17.76 5.92 -1.65
N GLU A 29 -16.89 6.92 -1.57
CA GLU A 29 -15.63 6.79 -0.85
C GLU A 29 -15.90 6.35 0.60
N PRO A 30 -15.15 5.38 1.15
CA PRO A 30 -15.34 4.92 2.53
C PRO A 30 -15.29 6.09 3.52
N GLN A 31 -16.18 6.06 4.53
CA GLN A 31 -16.31 7.16 5.50
C GLN A 31 -15.88 6.76 6.91
N THR A 32 -15.98 5.48 7.25
CA THR A 32 -15.63 4.95 8.57
C THR A 32 -14.48 3.96 8.46
N ARG A 33 -13.73 3.74 9.57
CA ARG A 33 -12.68 2.70 9.59
C ARG A 33 -13.24 1.34 9.16
N ALA A 34 -14.45 0.99 9.59
CA ALA A 34 -15.10 -0.26 9.20
C ALA A 34 -15.36 -0.35 7.68
N ASP A 35 -15.63 0.78 7.01
CA ASP A 35 -15.78 0.79 5.56
C ASP A 35 -14.43 0.63 4.85
N PHE A 36 -13.38 1.28 5.33
CA PHE A 36 -12.03 1.11 4.79
C PHE A 36 -11.52 -0.32 4.96
N LEU A 37 -11.82 -0.97 6.08
CA LEU A 37 -11.44 -2.37 6.34
C LEU A 37 -12.03 -3.37 5.35
N LYS A 38 -13.11 -3.03 4.64
CA LYS A 38 -13.65 -3.85 3.52
C LYS A 38 -12.67 -3.93 2.34
N TYR A 39 -11.72 -3.01 2.24
CA TYR A 39 -10.66 -2.95 1.24
C TYR A 39 -9.31 -3.36 1.81
N TYR A 40 -9.27 -3.99 2.97
CA TYR A 40 -8.03 -4.41 3.60
C TYR A 40 -7.20 -5.29 2.65
N CYS A 41 -5.93 -4.93 2.51
CA CYS A 41 -4.95 -5.67 1.75
C CYS A 41 -3.90 -6.28 2.70
N HIS A 42 -3.75 -7.60 2.63
CA HIS A 42 -2.66 -8.26 3.33
C HIS A 42 -1.35 -7.96 2.61
N LEU A 43 -0.41 -7.33 3.32
CA LEU A 43 0.89 -6.92 2.80
C LEU A 43 2.02 -7.62 3.55
N THR A 44 3.11 -7.88 2.83
CA THR A 44 4.34 -8.43 3.39
C THR A 44 5.54 -7.66 2.86
N LEU A 45 6.54 -7.44 3.71
CA LEU A 45 7.78 -6.76 3.36
C LEU A 45 8.67 -7.68 2.54
N ASP A 46 9.25 -7.14 1.47
CA ASP A 46 10.16 -7.87 0.59
C ASP A 46 11.60 -7.82 1.12
N ALA A 47 12.06 -8.95 1.65
CA ALA A 47 13.41 -9.10 2.18
C ALA A 47 14.50 -8.81 1.13
N ASN A 48 14.19 -8.92 -0.17
CA ASN A 48 15.14 -8.58 -1.23
C ASN A 48 15.34 -7.07 -1.37
N THR A 49 14.37 -6.26 -0.98
CA THR A 49 14.46 -4.80 -1.02
C THR A 49 14.98 -4.18 0.27
N ALA A 50 14.85 -4.87 1.40
CA ALA A 50 15.17 -4.34 2.72
C ALA A 50 16.64 -3.89 2.83
N TYR A 51 16.86 -2.68 3.40
CA TYR A 51 18.19 -2.25 3.81
C TYR A 51 18.84 -3.26 4.75
N ARG A 52 20.13 -3.44 4.68
CA ARG A 52 20.88 -4.53 5.35
C ARG A 52 20.72 -4.60 6.86
N GLU A 53 20.52 -3.48 7.53
CA GLU A 53 20.36 -3.40 8.99
C GLU A 53 18.89 -3.42 9.42
N LEU A 54 17.94 -3.50 8.49
CA LEU A 54 16.53 -3.73 8.80
C LEU A 54 16.28 -5.21 9.06
N ARG A 55 15.95 -5.56 10.30
CA ARG A 55 15.50 -6.91 10.64
C ARG A 55 14.03 -7.05 10.34
N LEU A 56 13.68 -8.01 9.49
CA LEU A 56 12.29 -8.39 9.23
C LEU A 56 11.89 -9.57 10.13
N SER A 57 10.67 -9.52 10.67
CA SER A 57 10.11 -10.53 11.58
C SER A 57 8.60 -10.65 11.42
N GLU A 58 7.96 -11.48 12.21
CA GLU A 58 6.50 -11.70 12.19
C GLU A 58 5.99 -12.05 10.79
N GLY A 59 6.66 -12.98 10.10
CA GLY A 59 6.30 -13.35 8.72
C GLY A 59 6.51 -12.22 7.72
N ASN A 60 7.55 -11.42 7.89
CA ASN A 60 7.85 -10.22 7.10
C ASN A 60 6.78 -9.11 7.22
N ARG A 61 6.13 -9.01 8.36
CA ARG A 61 5.17 -7.94 8.62
C ARG A 61 5.70 -6.85 9.57
N LYS A 62 6.86 -7.08 10.18
CA LYS A 62 7.54 -6.11 11.03
C LYS A 62 8.94 -5.84 10.53
N ALA A 63 9.32 -4.56 10.48
CA ALA A 63 10.69 -4.09 10.25
C ALA A 63 11.20 -3.36 11.49
N GLU A 64 12.46 -3.58 11.83
CA GLU A 64 13.13 -2.92 12.94
C GLU A 64 14.58 -2.59 12.55
N LEU A 65 14.98 -1.35 12.73
CA LEU A 65 16.37 -0.96 12.52
C LEU A 65 17.22 -1.49 13.68
N THR A 66 18.31 -2.16 13.34
CA THR A 66 19.24 -2.75 14.32
C THR A 66 20.69 -2.32 14.01
N ASP A 67 21.60 -2.48 14.99
CA ASP A 67 23.02 -2.25 14.79
C ASP A 67 23.73 -3.45 14.11
N LEU A 68 22.99 -4.46 13.69
CA LEU A 68 23.50 -5.69 13.10
C LEU A 68 23.07 -5.84 11.65
N VAL A 69 24.06 -6.07 10.78
CA VAL A 69 23.80 -6.43 9.40
C VAL A 69 23.13 -7.81 9.35
N GLN A 70 22.00 -7.89 8.68
CA GLN A 70 21.24 -9.12 8.50
C GLN A 70 21.88 -10.00 7.42
N THR A 71 21.55 -11.29 7.43
CA THR A 71 22.11 -12.30 6.49
C THR A 71 21.35 -12.39 5.17
N TYR A 72 20.81 -11.27 4.67
CA TYR A 72 20.12 -11.27 3.38
C TYR A 72 21.13 -11.53 2.23
N PRO A 73 20.74 -12.36 1.24
CA PRO A 73 21.52 -12.48 0.01
C PRO A 73 21.68 -11.13 -0.70
N GLU A 74 22.78 -10.94 -1.43
CA GLU A 74 22.90 -9.78 -2.31
C GLU A 74 21.76 -9.78 -3.33
N HIS A 75 21.13 -8.62 -3.51
CA HIS A 75 20.03 -8.47 -4.46
C HIS A 75 20.04 -7.08 -5.09
N PRO A 76 19.82 -6.94 -6.41
CA PRO A 76 19.84 -5.65 -7.10
C PRO A 76 18.70 -4.72 -6.67
N GLU A 77 17.60 -5.27 -6.15
CA GLU A 77 16.46 -4.50 -5.63
C GLU A 77 16.70 -3.97 -4.21
N ARG A 78 17.81 -4.31 -3.54
CA ARG A 78 18.07 -3.89 -2.17
C ARG A 78 18.45 -2.42 -2.09
N PHE A 79 17.77 -1.67 -1.19
CA PHE A 79 18.20 -0.32 -0.83
C PHE A 79 19.57 -0.36 -0.18
N SER A 80 20.52 0.42 -0.70
CA SER A 80 21.91 0.34 -0.30
C SER A 80 22.32 1.32 0.81
N HIS A 81 21.59 2.44 0.97
CA HIS A 81 21.98 3.53 1.86
C HIS A 81 20.87 4.06 2.76
N LEU A 82 19.62 3.78 2.45
CA LEU A 82 18.45 4.28 3.18
C LEU A 82 17.78 3.14 3.92
N PHE A 83 17.28 3.39 5.11
CA PHE A 83 16.61 2.41 5.95
C PHE A 83 15.22 2.03 5.40
N GLN A 84 15.18 1.71 4.11
CA GLN A 84 13.96 1.50 3.33
C GLN A 84 13.71 0.03 3.03
N VAL A 85 12.44 -0.30 2.87
CA VAL A 85 11.94 -1.60 2.41
C VAL A 85 10.63 -1.39 1.66
N LEU A 86 10.39 -2.17 0.60
CA LEU A 86 9.10 -2.24 -0.11
C LEU A 86 8.34 -3.50 0.28
N CYS A 87 7.02 -3.48 0.05
CA CYS A 87 6.20 -4.69 0.11
C CYS A 87 6.35 -5.51 -1.18
N ASN A 88 6.01 -6.81 -1.07
CA ASN A 88 5.96 -7.71 -2.22
C ASN A 88 4.80 -7.37 -3.17
N GLU A 89 3.70 -6.85 -2.62
CA GLU A 89 2.44 -6.66 -3.31
C GLU A 89 2.41 -5.32 -4.05
N GLY A 90 2.26 -5.38 -5.38
CA GLY A 90 1.97 -4.20 -6.22
C GLY A 90 0.47 -3.98 -6.35
N LEU A 91 0.01 -2.79 -6.02
CA LEU A 91 -1.41 -2.44 -5.90
C LEU A 91 -1.90 -1.67 -7.12
N SER A 92 -3.12 -2.00 -7.60
CA SER A 92 -3.77 -1.34 -8.75
C SER A 92 -5.28 -1.13 -8.57
N GLY A 93 -5.82 -1.44 -7.38
CA GLY A 93 -7.23 -1.30 -7.04
C GLY A 93 -7.46 -0.45 -5.82
N ARG A 94 -8.57 -0.68 -5.13
CA ARG A 94 -8.82 -0.13 -3.80
C ARG A 94 -8.14 -0.99 -2.77
N CYS A 95 -7.30 -0.39 -1.94
CA CYS A 95 -6.57 -1.05 -0.87
C CYS A 95 -6.54 -0.17 0.37
N TYR A 96 -6.64 -0.82 1.52
CA TYR A 96 -6.45 -0.19 2.83
C TYR A 96 -5.52 -1.05 3.68
N TRP A 97 -4.58 -0.42 4.37
CA TRP A 97 -3.70 -1.09 5.35
C TRP A 97 -3.37 -0.15 6.48
N GLU A 98 -2.93 -0.70 7.60
CA GLU A 98 -2.51 0.07 8.76
C GLU A 98 -1.07 -0.28 9.14
N VAL A 99 -0.33 0.73 9.58
CA VAL A 99 1.04 0.62 10.06
C VAL A 99 1.10 1.14 11.49
N GLU A 100 1.55 0.32 12.41
CA GLU A 100 1.89 0.71 13.77
C GLU A 100 3.40 0.92 13.87
N PHE A 101 3.85 1.98 14.55
CA PHE A 101 5.27 2.32 14.57
C PHE A 101 5.74 2.85 15.91
N GLU A 102 7.05 2.74 16.14
CA GLU A 102 7.77 3.34 17.25
C GLU A 102 9.05 3.99 16.71
N GLY A 103 9.32 5.23 17.12
CA GLY A 103 10.46 6.01 16.64
C GLY A 103 10.09 6.88 15.43
N SER A 104 11.03 7.07 14.52
CA SER A 104 10.82 7.83 13.28
C SER A 104 10.49 6.90 12.13
N ILE A 105 9.53 7.30 11.30
CA ILE A 105 9.06 6.50 10.17
C ILE A 105 8.68 7.38 8.99
N GLU A 106 8.84 6.85 7.78
CA GLU A 106 8.11 7.30 6.61
C GLU A 106 7.25 6.15 6.07
N ILE A 107 6.00 6.48 5.73
CA ILE A 107 5.04 5.53 5.16
C ILE A 107 4.78 5.99 3.73
N ALA A 108 5.17 5.16 2.77
CA ALA A 108 5.21 5.53 1.37
C ALA A 108 4.48 4.53 0.46
N VAL A 109 4.19 4.98 -0.74
CA VAL A 109 3.94 4.14 -1.91
C VAL A 109 4.90 4.56 -3.02
N ALA A 110 5.38 3.61 -3.79
CA ALA A 110 6.36 3.87 -4.84
C ALA A 110 6.14 3.00 -6.07
N TYR A 111 6.56 3.50 -7.21
CA TYR A 111 6.69 2.68 -8.41
C TYR A 111 7.87 1.71 -8.28
N LYS A 112 7.79 0.58 -8.98
CA LYS A 112 8.82 -0.48 -8.90
C LYS A 112 10.20 0.00 -9.37
N ASP A 113 10.25 0.95 -10.27
CA ASP A 113 11.47 1.52 -10.86
C ASP A 113 12.08 2.68 -10.05
N LEU A 114 11.62 2.94 -8.84
CA LEU A 114 12.32 3.79 -7.88
C LEU A 114 13.76 3.32 -7.71
N GLY A 115 14.73 4.23 -7.67
CA GLY A 115 16.15 3.91 -7.46
C GLY A 115 16.38 3.13 -6.16
N ARG A 116 17.40 2.28 -6.14
CA ARG A 116 17.82 1.50 -4.96
C ARG A 116 19.17 1.95 -4.41
N SER A 117 19.91 2.68 -5.23
CA SER A 117 21.24 3.22 -4.94
C SER A 117 21.44 4.49 -5.76
N GLY A 118 22.43 5.28 -5.45
CA GLY A 118 22.71 6.53 -6.14
C GLY A 118 22.53 7.74 -5.24
N TYR A 119 22.13 8.86 -5.80
CA TYR A 119 21.87 10.07 -5.03
C TYR A 119 20.61 9.93 -4.18
N TYR A 120 20.57 10.72 -3.09
CA TYR A 120 19.46 10.69 -2.12
C TYR A 120 18.10 10.91 -2.80
N ASP A 121 18.00 11.90 -3.67
CA ASP A 121 16.81 12.27 -4.42
C ASP A 121 16.31 11.16 -5.37
N GLU A 122 17.22 10.32 -5.88
CA GLU A 122 16.83 9.21 -6.79
C GLU A 122 16.16 8.03 -6.07
N CYS A 123 16.46 7.82 -4.78
CA CYS A 123 16.04 6.62 -4.06
C CYS A 123 15.25 6.89 -2.76
N ALA A 124 15.30 8.11 -2.20
CA ALA A 124 14.52 8.43 -1.01
C ALA A 124 13.04 8.58 -1.33
N PHE A 125 12.20 8.03 -0.45
CA PHE A 125 10.77 8.18 -0.59
C PHE A 125 10.35 9.65 -0.56
N GLY A 126 9.49 10.05 -1.50
CA GLY A 126 8.96 11.40 -1.64
C GLY A 126 9.90 12.43 -2.26
N CYS A 127 11.19 12.13 -2.45
CA CYS A 127 12.17 13.05 -3.03
C CYS A 127 12.25 12.98 -4.58
N ASN A 128 11.30 12.32 -5.22
CA ASN A 128 11.25 12.09 -6.66
C ASN A 128 9.81 11.97 -7.15
N ASP A 129 9.61 11.87 -8.45
CA ASP A 129 8.31 11.69 -9.11
C ASP A 129 7.78 10.25 -9.06
N LYS A 130 8.52 9.31 -8.46
CA LYS A 130 8.20 7.88 -8.39
C LYS A 130 7.65 7.42 -7.04
N SER A 131 7.60 8.30 -6.06
CA SER A 131 7.16 7.95 -4.71
C SER A 131 6.42 9.08 -4.01
N TRP A 132 5.50 8.70 -3.14
CA TRP A 132 4.68 9.55 -2.28
C TRP A 132 4.88 9.12 -0.84
N SER A 133 5.30 10.00 0.05
CA SER A 133 5.71 9.65 1.41
C SER A 133 5.08 10.55 2.46
N LEU A 134 4.52 9.94 3.51
CA LEU A 134 4.20 10.60 4.76
C LEU A 134 5.38 10.43 5.72
N ASP A 135 6.09 11.52 5.98
CA ASP A 135 7.21 11.57 6.91
C ASP A 135 6.72 11.95 8.31
N LEU A 136 6.96 11.08 9.30
CA LEU A 136 6.61 11.26 10.70
C LEU A 136 7.85 11.28 11.60
N ASN A 137 8.93 11.86 11.11
CA ASN A 137 10.13 12.08 11.92
C ASN A 137 9.86 13.04 13.08
N LYS A 138 10.57 12.84 14.21
CA LYS A 138 10.31 13.55 15.49
C LYS A 138 10.23 15.07 15.35
N ASN A 139 11.07 15.67 14.51
CA ASN A 139 11.21 17.11 14.41
C ASN A 139 10.55 17.73 13.16
N HIS A 140 10.07 16.89 12.26
CA HIS A 140 9.50 17.34 10.99
C HIS A 140 8.44 16.34 10.53
N LYS A 141 7.22 16.83 10.35
CA LYS A 141 6.11 16.01 9.88
C LYS A 141 5.53 16.62 8.64
N CYS A 142 5.70 15.95 7.54
CA CYS A 142 5.24 16.44 6.24
C CYS A 142 4.82 15.26 5.34
N PHE A 143 4.08 15.58 4.33
CA PHE A 143 3.95 14.78 3.15
C PHE A 143 4.95 15.27 2.10
N ARG A 144 5.60 14.33 1.39
CA ARG A 144 6.57 14.64 0.32
C ARG A 144 6.24 13.93 -0.99
N HIS A 145 6.43 14.66 -2.09
CA HIS A 145 6.44 14.12 -3.46
C HIS A 145 7.17 15.09 -4.36
N SER A 146 8.07 14.60 -5.24
CA SER A 146 8.84 15.41 -6.20
C SER A 146 9.57 16.59 -5.53
N ASP A 147 10.18 16.37 -4.35
CA ASP A 147 10.82 17.38 -3.49
C ASP A 147 9.89 18.47 -2.95
N GLU A 148 8.60 18.41 -3.22
CA GLU A 148 7.61 19.29 -2.58
C GLU A 148 7.19 18.73 -1.22
N GLU A 149 7.16 19.60 -0.21
CA GLU A 149 6.78 19.26 1.16
C GLU A 149 5.51 20.01 1.58
N VAL A 150 4.58 19.27 2.17
CA VAL A 150 3.36 19.84 2.78
C VAL A 150 3.31 19.41 4.23
N ALA A 151 3.30 20.38 5.16
CA ALA A 151 3.18 20.10 6.58
C ALA A 151 1.88 19.32 6.90
N VAL A 152 1.99 18.31 7.75
CA VAL A 152 0.84 17.51 8.20
C VAL A 152 0.61 17.66 9.70
N PRO A 153 -0.63 17.39 10.18
CA PRO A 153 -0.92 17.44 11.61
C PRO A 153 -0.08 16.43 12.40
N GLU A 154 0.25 16.76 13.65
CA GLU A 154 0.83 15.81 14.60
C GLU A 154 -0.10 14.62 14.80
N PRO A 155 0.34 13.37 14.57
CA PRO A 155 -0.49 12.21 14.81
C PRO A 155 -0.76 12.03 16.31
N ARG A 156 -2.00 11.70 16.64
CA ARG A 156 -2.43 11.46 18.03
C ARG A 156 -2.23 10.02 18.48
N SER A 157 -1.81 9.15 17.58
CA SER A 157 -1.53 7.75 17.82
C SER A 157 -0.31 7.31 17.01
N SER A 158 0.28 6.19 17.39
CA SER A 158 1.36 5.53 16.66
C SER A 158 0.85 4.58 15.56
N ARG A 159 -0.40 4.74 15.12
CA ARG A 159 -0.99 3.93 14.05
C ARG A 159 -1.50 4.82 12.94
N VAL A 160 -1.08 4.54 11.72
CA VAL A 160 -1.49 5.24 10.50
C VAL A 160 -2.20 4.27 9.57
N GLY A 161 -3.38 4.66 9.10
CA GLY A 161 -4.10 3.99 8.03
C GLY A 161 -3.79 4.64 6.68
N VAL A 162 -3.65 3.84 5.65
CA VAL A 162 -3.43 4.31 4.29
C VAL A 162 -4.52 3.73 3.38
N TYR A 163 -5.19 4.59 2.66
CA TYR A 163 -6.16 4.23 1.64
C TYR A 163 -5.68 4.62 0.27
N LEU A 164 -5.70 3.66 -0.63
CA LEU A 164 -5.41 3.83 -2.05
C LEU A 164 -6.65 3.46 -2.87
N ASP A 165 -7.10 4.37 -3.73
CA ASP A 165 -7.91 4.03 -4.89
C ASP A 165 -7.11 4.36 -6.14
N HIS A 166 -6.39 3.37 -6.64
CA HIS A 166 -5.48 3.54 -7.76
C HIS A 166 -6.19 4.02 -9.04
N LYS A 167 -7.38 3.51 -9.30
CA LYS A 167 -8.16 3.87 -10.50
C LYS A 167 -8.71 5.29 -10.42
N ALA A 168 -9.14 5.71 -9.24
CA ALA A 168 -9.61 7.06 -9.00
C ALA A 168 -8.47 8.07 -8.83
N GLY A 169 -7.23 7.59 -8.65
CA GLY A 169 -6.07 8.44 -8.41
C GLY A 169 -6.01 9.02 -7.00
N ILE A 170 -6.57 8.32 -6.01
CA ILE A 170 -6.68 8.79 -4.63
C ILE A 170 -5.72 8.02 -3.74
N LEU A 171 -4.91 8.76 -2.96
CA LEU A 171 -4.09 8.24 -1.87
C LEU A 171 -4.33 9.10 -0.65
N THR A 172 -4.78 8.50 0.47
CA THR A 172 -5.06 9.25 1.69
C THR A 172 -4.43 8.58 2.90
N TYR A 173 -3.82 9.38 3.76
CA TYR A 173 -3.24 8.97 5.04
C TYR A 173 -4.13 9.42 6.19
N TYR A 174 -4.32 8.54 7.17
CA TYR A 174 -5.14 8.78 8.36
C TYR A 174 -4.36 8.45 9.63
N CYS A 175 -4.47 9.28 10.65
CA CYS A 175 -4.14 8.86 12.01
C CYS A 175 -5.29 7.98 12.54
N VAL A 176 -4.97 6.77 12.99
CA VAL A 176 -5.96 5.82 13.52
C VAL A 176 -6.00 5.93 15.04
N CYS A 177 -7.11 6.42 15.57
CA CYS A 177 -7.35 6.55 17.01
C CYS A 177 -8.54 5.65 17.37
N ASP A 178 -8.29 4.46 17.85
CA ASP A 178 -9.30 3.43 18.11
C ASP A 178 -10.15 3.13 16.84
N THR A 179 -11.41 3.50 16.85
CA THR A 179 -12.34 3.34 15.71
C THR A 179 -12.41 4.57 14.79
N MET A 180 -11.73 5.66 15.17
CA MET A 180 -11.78 6.94 14.46
C MET A 180 -10.59 7.10 13.53
N LEU A 181 -10.85 7.62 12.34
CA LEU A 181 -9.85 8.02 11.37
C LEU A 181 -9.80 9.55 11.28
N GLN A 182 -8.63 10.12 11.57
CA GLN A 182 -8.39 11.55 11.39
C GLN A 182 -7.54 11.73 10.13
N PRO A 183 -8.06 12.42 9.09
CA PRO A 183 -7.29 12.68 7.89
C PRO A 183 -6.01 13.47 8.20
N MET A 184 -4.90 13.05 7.62
CA MET A 184 -3.60 13.72 7.72
C MET A 184 -3.22 14.38 6.41
N HIS A 185 -3.31 13.63 5.30
CA HIS A 185 -3.02 14.15 3.97
C HIS A 185 -3.76 13.34 2.90
N ARG A 186 -4.18 14.03 1.83
CA ARG A 186 -4.81 13.41 0.66
C ARG A 186 -4.12 13.89 -0.62
N VAL A 187 -3.86 12.93 -1.49
CA VAL A 187 -3.32 13.15 -2.83
C VAL A 187 -4.38 12.78 -3.87
N GLU A 188 -4.48 13.58 -4.91
CA GLU A 188 -5.26 13.28 -6.11
C GLU A 188 -4.35 13.41 -7.32
N THR A 189 -4.06 12.29 -7.98
CA THR A 189 -3.15 12.21 -9.12
C THR A 189 -3.45 10.99 -9.99
N ALA A 190 -2.95 10.97 -11.22
CA ALA A 190 -3.05 9.80 -12.08
C ALA A 190 -1.86 8.86 -11.86
N PHE A 191 -2.07 7.74 -11.19
CA PHE A 191 -1.05 6.70 -11.08
C PHE A 191 -0.93 5.93 -12.40
N THR A 192 0.28 5.75 -12.89
CA THR A 192 0.57 5.16 -14.21
C THR A 192 1.09 3.72 -14.13
N GLN A 193 1.51 3.27 -12.95
CA GLN A 193 2.07 1.94 -12.71
C GLN A 193 1.50 1.36 -11.41
N LEU A 194 1.73 0.08 -11.14
CA LEU A 194 1.48 -0.53 -9.83
C LEU A 194 2.22 0.24 -8.74
N LEU A 195 1.55 0.47 -7.62
CA LEU A 195 2.14 1.09 -6.44
C LEU A 195 2.51 0.04 -5.41
N TYR A 196 3.76 0.08 -4.97
CA TYR A 196 4.28 -0.79 -3.92
C TYR A 196 4.33 0.00 -2.61
N PRO A 197 3.60 -0.41 -1.56
CA PRO A 197 3.78 0.17 -0.25
C PRO A 197 5.21 0.02 0.23
N GLY A 198 5.72 1.02 0.94
CA GLY A 198 7.09 1.02 1.45
C GLY A 198 7.19 1.72 2.79
N LEU A 199 8.26 1.43 3.51
CA LEU A 199 8.59 1.98 4.81
C LEU A 199 10.04 2.42 4.84
N TRP A 200 10.31 3.63 5.35
CA TRP A 200 11.61 4.02 5.90
C TRP A 200 11.50 3.95 7.42
N VAL A 201 12.45 3.28 8.11
CA VAL A 201 12.28 2.94 9.53
C VAL A 201 13.56 3.28 10.31
N ALA A 202 13.45 4.21 11.26
CA ALA A 202 14.46 4.44 12.31
C ALA A 202 13.80 4.23 13.70
N GLY A 203 13.65 2.96 14.03
CA GLY A 203 12.91 2.42 15.15
C GLY A 203 12.28 1.09 14.76
N SER A 204 10.97 0.95 14.91
CA SER A 204 10.24 -0.23 14.44
C SER A 204 8.92 0.13 13.79
N ALA A 205 8.48 -0.70 12.83
CA ALA A 205 7.19 -0.57 12.18
C ALA A 205 6.58 -1.94 11.90
N ARG A 206 5.26 -2.06 12.02
CA ARG A 206 4.50 -3.29 11.80
C ARG A 206 3.29 -3.04 10.93
N LEU A 207 3.11 -3.86 9.91
CA LEU A 207 1.87 -3.96 9.14
C LEU A 207 0.82 -4.68 10.00
N CYS A 208 -0.28 -3.99 10.33
CA CYS A 208 -1.29 -4.52 11.24
C CYS A 208 -2.26 -5.48 10.53
N ASP A 209 -2.73 -6.50 11.25
CA ASP A 209 -3.90 -7.25 10.84
C ASP A 209 -5.18 -6.45 11.16
N PRO A 210 -6.26 -6.62 10.41
CA PRO A 210 -7.54 -5.99 10.73
C PRO A 210 -8.09 -6.57 12.04
N GLU A 211 -8.46 -5.69 12.95
CA GLU A 211 -9.17 -6.00 14.19
C GLU A 211 -10.64 -5.62 14.06
#